data_002ba6ab68c51ddf540f8e1313ce3074
#
_entry.id   002ba6ab68c51ddf540f8e1313ce3074
#
_cell.length_a   1.000
_cell.length_b   1.000
_cell.length_c   1.000
_cell.angle_alpha   90.00
_cell.angle_beta   90.00
_cell.angle_gamma   90.00
#
_symmetry.space_group_name_H-M   'P 1'
#
loop_
_entity.id
_entity.type
_entity.pdbx_description
1 polymer ?
#
loop_
_entity_poly.entity_id
_entity_poly.type
_entity_poly.pdbx_seq_one_letter_code
_entity_poly.pdbx_strand_id
1 'polypeptide(L)'
;MLDKPFSQSCENNKQPILGILSRVLANKKKLLEIGSGTGQHAAHFAPRLTHLQWHTSDMPDKHLAIAAWLEDVCVDNLHQPISLTIGASNAWPLTNIDAVFTANTTHIMQPSETQFMMQLVANNLPSGGVFCQYGPYNFQGQYSSESNKTFDQHLIEQGCGGIRDIDELTLWAQPLVLIETVPMPANNFMLVWQKKVNNLSSHPV
;
A
#
# COMPACT_ATOMS: atom_id res chain seq x y z
N MET A 1 -20.00 -8.58 -20.56
CA MET A 1 -19.17 -7.67 -19.78
C MET A 1 -19.10 -8.25 -18.37
N LEU A 2 -17.90 -8.42 -17.83
CA LEU A 2 -17.72 -8.75 -16.43
C LEU A 2 -18.31 -7.60 -15.60
N ASP A 3 -19.08 -7.93 -14.57
CA ASP A 3 -19.60 -6.93 -13.65
C ASP A 3 -18.42 -6.25 -12.95
N LYS A 4 -18.27 -4.94 -13.16
CA LYS A 4 -17.11 -4.16 -12.73
C LYS A 4 -17.36 -3.68 -11.31
N PRO A 5 -16.77 -4.30 -10.28
CA PRO A 5 -17.03 -3.87 -8.91
C PRO A 5 -16.53 -2.44 -8.71
N PHE A 6 -17.27 -1.66 -7.94
CA PHE A 6 -16.99 -0.25 -7.70
C PHE A 6 -16.82 0.04 -6.22
N SER A 7 -15.78 0.78 -5.89
CA SER A 7 -15.51 1.29 -4.55
C SER A 7 -15.61 2.81 -4.53
N GLN A 8 -16.58 3.34 -3.81
CA GLN A 8 -16.72 4.78 -3.60
C GLN A 8 -15.53 5.37 -2.85
N SER A 9 -14.92 4.59 -1.93
CA SER A 9 -13.72 5.00 -1.21
C SER A 9 -12.55 5.24 -2.16
N CYS A 10 -12.32 4.34 -3.13
CA CYS A 10 -11.29 4.52 -4.16
C CYS A 10 -11.55 5.77 -4.99
N GLU A 11 -12.80 6.03 -5.36
CA GLU A 11 -13.17 7.22 -6.13
C GLU A 11 -12.88 8.50 -5.36
N ASN A 12 -13.19 8.54 -4.08
CA ASN A 12 -13.03 9.72 -3.24
C ASN A 12 -11.57 10.06 -2.93
N ASN A 13 -10.70 9.03 -2.80
CA ASN A 13 -9.32 9.22 -2.33
C ASN A 13 -8.26 9.20 -3.46
N LYS A 14 -8.60 8.77 -4.68
CA LYS A 14 -7.63 8.61 -5.77
C LYS A 14 -6.84 9.87 -6.10
N GLN A 15 -7.48 11.05 -6.15
CA GLN A 15 -6.79 12.30 -6.49
C GLN A 15 -5.81 12.77 -5.40
N PRO A 16 -6.21 12.85 -4.12
CA PRO A 16 -5.27 13.14 -3.03
C PRO A 16 -4.09 12.16 -2.98
N ILE A 17 -4.35 10.85 -3.15
CA ILE A 17 -3.30 9.81 -3.18
C ILE A 17 -2.34 10.05 -4.34
N LEU A 18 -2.86 10.29 -5.56
CA LEU A 18 -2.04 10.54 -6.74
C LEU A 18 -1.07 11.70 -6.52
N GLY A 19 -1.51 12.79 -5.88
CA GLY A 19 -0.65 13.94 -5.59
C GLY A 19 0.58 13.57 -4.76
N ILE A 20 0.41 12.70 -3.75
CA ILE A 20 1.54 12.23 -2.93
C ILE A 20 2.41 11.23 -3.71
N LEU A 21 1.80 10.25 -4.38
CA LEU A 21 2.54 9.23 -5.15
C LEU A 21 3.39 9.87 -6.26
N SER A 22 2.86 10.89 -6.97
CA SER A 22 3.59 11.58 -8.03
C SER A 22 4.89 12.23 -7.53
N ARG A 23 4.89 12.74 -6.30
CA ARG A 23 6.07 13.35 -5.67
C ARG A 23 7.03 12.28 -5.12
N VAL A 24 6.49 11.35 -4.34
CA VAL A 24 7.28 10.38 -3.58
C VAL A 24 7.92 9.33 -4.50
N LEU A 25 7.23 8.95 -5.57
CA LEU A 25 7.64 7.91 -6.50
C LEU A 25 8.30 8.44 -7.79
N ALA A 26 8.60 9.72 -7.89
CA ALA A 26 9.14 10.36 -9.09
C ALA A 26 10.41 9.67 -9.66
N ASN A 27 11.24 9.10 -8.79
CA ASN A 27 12.49 8.44 -9.15
C ASN A 27 12.42 6.89 -9.05
N LYS A 28 11.21 6.33 -8.85
CA LYS A 28 11.02 4.88 -8.77
C LYS A 28 10.72 4.30 -10.15
N LYS A 29 10.94 3.00 -10.30
CA LYS A 29 10.80 2.33 -11.60
C LYS A 29 9.77 1.21 -11.57
N LYS A 30 9.68 0.47 -10.48
CA LYS A 30 8.85 -0.73 -10.41
C LYS A 30 8.12 -0.80 -9.07
N LEU A 31 6.80 -0.73 -9.14
CA LEU A 31 5.92 -0.72 -7.98
C LEU A 31 5.12 -2.02 -7.89
N LEU A 32 5.02 -2.54 -6.68
CA LEU A 32 4.04 -3.56 -6.29
C LEU A 32 2.92 -2.92 -5.47
N GLU A 33 1.70 -3.04 -5.94
CA GLU A 33 0.51 -2.69 -5.16
C GLU A 33 0.02 -3.94 -4.41
N ILE A 34 -0.04 -3.87 -3.09
CA ILE A 34 -0.54 -4.95 -2.23
C ILE A 34 -2.01 -4.67 -1.89
N GLY A 35 -2.89 -5.64 -2.18
CA GLY A 35 -4.33 -5.49 -1.96
C GLY A 35 -4.97 -4.52 -2.93
N SER A 36 -4.88 -4.79 -4.24
CA SER A 36 -5.43 -3.93 -5.30
C SER A 36 -6.96 -3.87 -5.32
N GLY A 37 -7.64 -4.79 -4.62
CA GLY A 37 -9.09 -4.78 -4.39
C GLY A 37 -9.91 -4.83 -5.67
N THR A 38 -10.51 -3.70 -6.04
CA THR A 38 -11.27 -3.58 -7.30
C THR A 38 -10.37 -3.35 -8.52
N GLY A 39 -9.12 -2.86 -8.34
CA GLY A 39 -8.24 -2.40 -9.42
C GLY A 39 -8.41 -0.92 -9.80
N GLN A 40 -9.37 -0.19 -9.19
CA GLN A 40 -9.65 1.22 -9.52
C GLN A 40 -8.44 2.14 -9.33
N HIS A 41 -7.67 1.95 -8.26
CA HIS A 41 -6.46 2.73 -8.01
C HIS A 41 -5.42 2.52 -9.11
N ALA A 42 -5.08 1.27 -9.41
CA ALA A 42 -4.12 0.92 -10.46
C ALA A 42 -4.53 1.49 -11.82
N ALA A 43 -5.79 1.29 -12.21
CA ALA A 43 -6.37 1.83 -13.44
C ALA A 43 -6.31 3.37 -13.51
N HIS A 44 -6.37 4.04 -12.35
CA HIS A 44 -6.27 5.50 -12.30
C HIS A 44 -4.83 6.01 -12.26
N PHE A 45 -3.93 5.34 -11.53
CA PHE A 45 -2.57 5.83 -11.28
C PHE A 45 -1.59 5.49 -12.40
N ALA A 46 -1.62 4.27 -12.92
CA ALA A 46 -0.64 3.82 -13.91
C ALA A 46 -0.58 4.73 -15.16
N PRO A 47 -1.72 5.16 -15.76
CA PRO A 47 -1.68 6.10 -16.90
C PRO A 47 -1.11 7.47 -16.58
N ARG A 48 -1.06 7.85 -15.29
CA ARG A 48 -0.57 9.16 -14.81
C ARG A 48 0.85 9.12 -14.29
N LEU A 49 1.35 7.91 -13.99
CA LEU A 49 2.70 7.65 -13.50
C LEU A 49 3.45 6.77 -14.52
N THR A 50 3.52 7.23 -15.76
CA THR A 50 3.99 6.45 -16.93
C THR A 50 5.43 5.95 -16.84
N HIS A 51 6.24 6.55 -15.98
CA HIS A 51 7.62 6.13 -15.71
C HIS A 51 7.72 4.90 -14.81
N LEU A 52 6.59 4.49 -14.20
CA LEU A 52 6.54 3.47 -13.15
C LEU A 52 5.82 2.22 -13.66
N GLN A 53 6.50 1.08 -13.67
CA GLN A 53 5.88 -0.22 -13.96
C GLN A 53 5.01 -0.61 -12.77
N TRP A 54 3.69 -0.55 -12.92
CA TRP A 54 2.69 -0.81 -11.89
C TRP A 54 2.22 -2.25 -11.92
N HIS A 55 2.58 -3.02 -10.91
CA HIS A 55 2.14 -4.40 -10.74
C HIS A 55 1.06 -4.47 -9.66
N THR A 56 -0.13 -4.92 -10.04
CA THR A 56 -1.23 -5.19 -9.11
C THR A 56 -1.04 -6.53 -8.42
N SER A 57 -1.48 -6.67 -7.17
CA SER A 57 -1.52 -7.97 -6.49
C SER A 57 -2.65 -8.04 -5.48
N ASP A 58 -3.22 -9.24 -5.34
CA ASP A 58 -4.27 -9.55 -4.37
C ASP A 58 -4.44 -11.07 -4.24
N MET A 59 -5.36 -11.50 -3.38
CA MET A 59 -5.80 -12.89 -3.33
C MET A 59 -6.42 -13.30 -4.68
N PRO A 60 -6.31 -14.59 -5.09
CA PRO A 60 -6.79 -15.06 -6.39
C PRO A 60 -8.26 -14.75 -6.71
N ASP A 61 -9.13 -14.72 -5.68
CA ASP A 61 -10.56 -14.42 -5.84
C ASP A 61 -10.84 -12.96 -6.27
N LYS A 62 -9.88 -12.04 -6.10
CA LYS A 62 -9.96 -10.63 -6.52
C LYS A 62 -9.50 -10.40 -7.96
N HIS A 63 -8.80 -11.34 -8.56
CA HIS A 63 -8.14 -11.13 -9.86
C HIS A 63 -9.11 -10.77 -10.99
N LEU A 64 -10.30 -11.37 -11.03
CA LEU A 64 -11.31 -11.04 -12.04
C LEU A 64 -11.82 -9.60 -11.88
N ALA A 65 -12.00 -9.14 -10.65
CA ALA A 65 -12.41 -7.77 -10.36
C ALA A 65 -11.35 -6.76 -10.83
N ILE A 66 -10.09 -7.03 -10.49
CA ILE A 66 -8.95 -6.21 -10.90
C ILE A 66 -8.85 -6.18 -12.43
N ALA A 67 -8.82 -7.34 -13.09
CA ALA A 67 -8.72 -7.45 -14.54
C ALA A 67 -9.81 -6.65 -15.27
N ALA A 68 -11.05 -6.68 -14.77
CA ALA A 68 -12.16 -5.92 -15.36
C ALA A 68 -11.93 -4.40 -15.37
N TRP A 69 -11.21 -3.85 -14.38
CA TRP A 69 -10.81 -2.43 -14.39
C TRP A 69 -9.61 -2.15 -15.28
N LEU A 70 -8.68 -3.09 -15.38
CA LEU A 70 -7.49 -2.95 -16.20
C LEU A 70 -7.80 -3.02 -17.70
N GLU A 71 -8.82 -3.79 -18.12
CA GLU A 71 -9.24 -3.93 -19.51
C GLU A 71 -9.59 -2.59 -20.20
N ASP A 72 -10.08 -1.60 -19.42
CA ASP A 72 -10.42 -0.27 -19.95
C ASP A 72 -9.19 0.65 -20.08
N VAL A 73 -8.01 0.19 -19.68
CA VAL A 73 -6.80 1.00 -19.59
C VAL A 73 -5.74 0.47 -20.57
N CYS A 74 -5.52 1.21 -21.68
CA CYS A 74 -4.53 0.87 -22.68
C CYS A 74 -3.20 1.56 -22.38
N VAL A 75 -2.40 1.02 -21.46
CA VAL A 75 -1.05 1.51 -21.15
C VAL A 75 -0.10 0.34 -20.92
N ASP A 76 1.15 0.49 -21.34
CA ASP A 76 2.17 -0.57 -21.28
C ASP A 76 2.76 -0.79 -19.88
N ASN A 77 2.53 0.15 -18.98
CA ASN A 77 3.11 0.16 -17.64
C ASN A 77 2.19 -0.39 -16.54
N LEU A 78 1.01 -0.94 -16.90
CA LEU A 78 0.06 -1.56 -15.98
C LEU A 78 -0.03 -3.06 -16.21
N HIS A 79 0.23 -3.84 -15.17
CA HIS A 79 0.35 -5.29 -15.27
C HIS A 79 -0.80 -6.03 -14.59
N GLN A 80 -1.16 -7.18 -15.17
CA GLN A 80 -2.19 -8.08 -14.65
C GLN A 80 -1.89 -8.52 -13.20
N PRO A 81 -2.93 -8.85 -12.42
CA PRO A 81 -2.77 -9.14 -11.01
C PRO A 81 -1.94 -10.41 -10.73
N ILE A 82 -1.06 -10.28 -9.75
CA ILE A 82 -0.24 -11.36 -9.23
C ILE A 82 -0.89 -11.91 -7.96
N SER A 83 -0.90 -13.22 -7.80
CA SER A 83 -1.35 -13.87 -6.57
C SER A 83 -0.44 -13.51 -5.41
N LEU A 84 -1.01 -12.83 -4.42
CA LEU A 84 -0.32 -12.52 -3.16
C LEU A 84 -1.34 -12.59 -2.01
N THR A 85 -1.21 -13.61 -1.18
CA THR A 85 -1.99 -13.77 0.05
C THR A 85 -1.07 -13.53 1.23
N ILE A 86 -1.27 -12.43 1.94
CA ILE A 86 -0.46 -12.07 3.10
C ILE A 86 -0.66 -13.14 4.20
N GLY A 87 0.44 -13.61 4.76
CA GLY A 87 0.43 -14.67 5.78
C GLY A 87 0.46 -16.10 5.25
N ALA A 88 0.15 -16.34 3.97
CA ALA A 88 0.16 -17.68 3.38
C ALA A 88 1.54 -18.13 2.87
N SER A 89 2.40 -17.18 2.47
CA SER A 89 3.73 -17.47 1.92
C SER A 89 4.69 -16.31 2.18
N ASN A 90 5.95 -16.63 2.46
CA ASN A 90 7.03 -15.65 2.56
C ASN A 90 7.61 -15.26 1.18
N ALA A 91 7.05 -15.78 0.09
CA ALA A 91 7.56 -15.51 -1.24
C ALA A 91 7.25 -14.09 -1.68
N TRP A 92 8.30 -13.33 -1.99
CA TRP A 92 8.16 -12.03 -2.65
C TRP A 92 7.84 -12.25 -4.13
N PRO A 93 6.75 -11.66 -4.65
CA PRO A 93 6.22 -12.10 -5.94
C PRO A 93 7.04 -11.65 -7.16
N LEU A 94 7.89 -10.63 -6.99
CA LEU A 94 8.64 -10.01 -8.10
C LEU A 94 10.04 -9.58 -7.64
N THR A 95 10.97 -9.54 -8.59
CA THR A 95 12.31 -8.99 -8.38
C THR A 95 12.39 -7.51 -8.77
N ASN A 96 13.37 -6.80 -8.20
CA ASN A 96 13.68 -5.40 -8.51
C ASN A 96 12.51 -4.41 -8.25
N ILE A 97 11.65 -4.72 -7.28
CA ILE A 97 10.66 -3.77 -6.77
C ILE A 97 11.40 -2.71 -5.95
N ASP A 98 11.23 -1.44 -6.30
CA ASP A 98 11.81 -0.30 -5.58
C ASP A 98 10.75 0.61 -4.94
N ALA A 99 9.46 0.32 -5.18
CA ALA A 99 8.33 0.95 -4.54
C ALA A 99 7.23 -0.06 -4.20
N VAL A 100 6.55 0.16 -3.07
CA VAL A 100 5.35 -0.58 -2.68
C VAL A 100 4.25 0.43 -2.36
N PHE A 101 3.03 0.09 -2.70
CA PHE A 101 1.83 0.85 -2.35
C PHE A 101 0.75 -0.07 -1.80
N THR A 102 0.00 0.41 -0.82
CA THR A 102 -1.23 -0.22 -0.35
C THR A 102 -2.22 0.84 0.13
N ALA A 103 -3.50 0.60 -0.06
CA ALA A 103 -4.56 1.51 0.35
C ALA A 103 -5.72 0.76 1.01
N ASN A 104 -6.10 1.20 2.21
CA ASN A 104 -7.24 0.65 2.96
C ASN A 104 -7.16 -0.86 3.24
N THR A 105 -5.98 -1.44 3.30
CA THR A 105 -5.76 -2.87 3.58
C THR A 105 -5.44 -3.13 5.04
N THR A 106 -4.65 -2.26 5.65
CA THR A 106 -4.07 -2.45 6.99
C THR A 106 -5.11 -2.68 8.09
N HIS A 107 -6.25 -2.00 8.01
CA HIS A 107 -7.32 -2.13 9.00
C HIS A 107 -8.28 -3.30 8.71
N ILE A 108 -8.21 -3.87 7.50
CA ILE A 108 -8.95 -5.11 7.15
C ILE A 108 -8.19 -6.33 7.65
N MET A 109 -6.86 -6.35 7.48
CA MET A 109 -5.99 -7.43 7.91
C MET A 109 -5.98 -7.58 9.43
N GLN A 110 -5.86 -8.83 9.90
CA GLN A 110 -5.57 -9.08 11.30
C GLN A 110 -4.21 -8.50 11.70
N PRO A 111 -3.96 -8.19 13.00
CA PRO A 111 -2.67 -7.65 13.45
C PRO A 111 -1.46 -8.47 12.99
N SER A 112 -1.55 -9.80 13.08
CA SER A 112 -0.49 -10.71 12.64
C SER A 112 -0.23 -10.65 11.13
N GLU A 113 -1.27 -10.48 10.33
CA GLU A 113 -1.15 -10.33 8.86
C GLU A 113 -0.52 -8.98 8.52
N THR A 114 -0.94 -7.90 9.20
CA THR A 114 -0.31 -6.59 9.03
C THR A 114 1.16 -6.62 9.41
N GLN A 115 1.52 -7.23 10.55
CA GLN A 115 2.90 -7.42 10.97
C GLN A 115 3.71 -8.19 9.91
N PHE A 116 3.14 -9.27 9.40
CA PHE A 116 3.77 -10.05 8.33
C PHE A 116 3.99 -9.22 7.06
N MET A 117 2.99 -8.45 6.61
CA MET A 117 3.10 -7.56 5.45
C MET A 117 4.22 -6.54 5.64
N MET A 118 4.27 -5.87 6.81
CA MET A 118 5.30 -4.87 7.11
C MET A 118 6.70 -5.48 7.04
N GLN A 119 6.90 -6.66 7.64
CA GLN A 119 8.17 -7.38 7.61
C GLN A 119 8.53 -7.87 6.19
N LEU A 120 7.56 -8.38 5.45
CA LEU A 120 7.76 -8.85 4.07
C LEU A 120 8.24 -7.69 3.19
N VAL A 121 7.60 -6.53 3.27
CA VAL A 121 8.00 -5.33 2.53
C VAL A 121 9.37 -4.84 2.98
N ALA A 122 9.61 -4.76 4.28
CA ALA A 122 10.88 -4.29 4.86
C ALA A 122 12.07 -5.15 4.44
N ASN A 123 11.89 -6.46 4.38
CA ASN A 123 12.95 -7.40 4.00
C ASN A 123 13.28 -7.34 2.51
N ASN A 124 12.30 -7.09 1.65
CA ASN A 124 12.45 -7.20 0.20
C ASN A 124 12.69 -5.87 -0.53
N LEU A 125 12.32 -4.72 0.03
CA LEU A 125 12.69 -3.44 -0.57
C LEU A 125 14.21 -3.25 -0.57
N PRO A 126 14.78 -2.72 -1.66
CA PRO A 126 16.20 -2.35 -1.72
C PRO A 126 16.48 -1.11 -0.86
N SER A 127 17.76 -0.84 -0.63
CA SER A 127 18.23 0.42 -0.04
C SER A 127 17.67 1.62 -0.83
N GLY A 128 17.08 2.59 -0.14
CA GLY A 128 16.37 3.71 -0.75
C GLY A 128 14.97 3.37 -1.30
N GLY A 129 14.54 2.10 -1.25
CA GLY A 129 13.19 1.69 -1.63
C GLY A 129 12.13 2.33 -0.73
N VAL A 130 10.93 2.55 -1.26
CA VAL A 130 9.85 3.31 -0.60
C VAL A 130 8.59 2.46 -0.49
N PHE A 131 7.91 2.55 0.65
CA PHE A 131 6.58 2.00 0.85
C PHE A 131 5.60 3.12 1.21
N CYS A 132 4.55 3.28 0.41
CA CYS A 132 3.45 4.21 0.62
C CYS A 132 2.23 3.45 1.12
N GLN A 133 1.73 3.80 2.30
CA GLN A 133 0.64 3.10 2.97
C GLN A 133 -0.47 4.10 3.33
N TYR A 134 -1.63 3.96 2.68
CA TYR A 134 -2.78 4.85 2.87
C TYR A 134 -3.87 4.20 3.71
N GLY A 135 -4.41 4.93 4.67
CA GLY A 135 -5.55 4.51 5.48
C GLY A 135 -5.74 5.35 6.74
N PRO A 136 -6.68 4.96 7.62
CA PRO A 136 -6.79 5.51 8.96
C PRO A 136 -5.72 4.89 9.88
N TYR A 137 -5.18 5.71 10.79
CA TYR A 137 -4.19 5.27 11.78
C TYR A 137 -4.44 5.92 13.14
N ASN A 138 -4.04 5.21 14.20
CA ASN A 138 -3.98 5.71 15.57
C ASN A 138 -2.56 6.21 15.88
N PHE A 139 -2.46 7.06 16.87
CA PHE A 139 -1.22 7.68 17.34
C PHE A 139 -1.12 7.55 18.86
N GLN A 140 -0.11 6.85 19.35
CA GLN A 140 0.13 6.67 20.80
C GLN A 140 -1.11 6.13 21.53
N GLY A 141 -1.79 5.15 20.93
CA GLY A 141 -3.00 4.54 21.45
C GLY A 141 -4.26 5.42 21.36
N GLN A 142 -4.19 6.57 20.67
CA GLN A 142 -5.34 7.48 20.53
C GLN A 142 -5.88 7.47 19.10
N TYR A 143 -7.20 7.48 18.97
CA TYR A 143 -7.85 7.68 17.68
C TYR A 143 -7.60 9.09 17.15
N SER A 144 -7.34 9.20 15.86
CA SER A 144 -7.16 10.51 15.21
C SER A 144 -8.45 11.33 15.10
N SER A 145 -9.62 10.70 15.32
CA SER A 145 -10.94 11.36 15.35
C SER A 145 -12.01 10.44 15.95
N GLU A 146 -13.12 11.02 16.40
CA GLU A 146 -14.29 10.23 16.86
C GLU A 146 -14.90 9.39 15.74
N SER A 147 -14.87 9.86 14.48
CA SER A 147 -15.33 9.07 13.34
C SER A 147 -14.47 7.83 13.11
N ASN A 148 -13.15 7.91 13.30
CA ASN A 148 -12.25 6.76 13.21
C ASN A 148 -12.47 5.77 14.36
N LYS A 149 -12.78 6.25 15.55
CA LYS A 149 -13.15 5.39 16.68
C LYS A 149 -14.44 4.59 16.38
N THR A 150 -15.47 5.25 15.87
CA THR A 150 -16.73 4.58 15.47
C THR A 150 -16.49 3.60 14.32
N PHE A 151 -15.66 3.99 13.36
CA PHE A 151 -15.30 3.13 12.22
C PHE A 151 -14.52 1.89 12.68
N ASP A 152 -13.60 2.04 13.61
CA ASP A 152 -12.84 0.92 14.18
C ASP A 152 -13.74 -0.09 14.88
N GLN A 153 -14.71 0.36 15.67
CA GLN A 153 -15.70 -0.52 16.28
C GLN A 153 -16.44 -1.35 15.24
N HIS A 154 -16.89 -0.69 14.15
CA HIS A 154 -17.58 -1.37 13.06
C HIS A 154 -16.67 -2.40 12.34
N LEU A 155 -15.39 -2.08 12.13
CA LEU A 155 -14.41 -3.02 11.55
C LEU A 155 -14.27 -4.28 12.43
N ILE A 156 -14.12 -4.10 13.73
CA ILE A 156 -13.99 -5.21 14.69
C ILE A 156 -15.26 -6.08 14.70
N GLU A 157 -16.45 -5.47 14.68
CA GLU A 157 -17.72 -6.18 14.60
C GLU A 157 -17.85 -7.03 13.32
N GLN A 158 -17.23 -6.60 12.23
CA GLN A 158 -17.15 -7.33 10.95
C GLN A 158 -16.04 -8.38 10.91
N GLY A 159 -15.29 -8.58 12.00
CA GLY A 159 -14.18 -9.52 12.06
C GLY A 159 -12.88 -9.03 11.40
N CYS A 160 -12.79 -7.73 11.07
CA CYS A 160 -11.54 -7.12 10.60
C CYS A 160 -10.56 -6.86 11.76
N GLY A 161 -9.30 -6.60 11.45
CA GLY A 161 -8.27 -6.39 12.45
C GLY A 161 -8.34 -5.05 13.18
N GLY A 162 -9.01 -4.04 12.60
CA GLY A 162 -9.14 -2.69 13.16
C GLY A 162 -7.99 -1.74 12.80
N ILE A 163 -8.13 -0.49 13.22
CA ILE A 163 -7.16 0.58 12.91
C ILE A 163 -5.86 0.36 13.68
N ARG A 164 -4.73 0.33 12.97
CA ARG A 164 -3.40 0.13 13.55
C ARG A 164 -2.82 1.42 14.11
N ASP A 165 -2.04 1.28 15.18
CA ASP A 165 -1.23 2.38 15.71
C ASP A 165 0.07 2.50 14.92
N ILE A 166 0.53 3.74 14.68
CA ILE A 166 1.79 4.01 13.97
C ILE A 166 3.00 3.46 14.75
N ASP A 167 2.93 3.42 16.07
CA ASP A 167 4.02 2.87 16.89
C ASP A 167 4.18 1.36 16.67
N GLU A 168 3.06 0.60 16.54
CA GLU A 168 3.10 -0.82 16.18
C GLU A 168 3.70 -1.00 14.78
N LEU A 169 3.23 -0.22 13.80
CA LEU A 169 3.73 -0.29 12.43
C LEU A 169 5.22 0.03 12.35
N THR A 170 5.68 1.01 13.11
CA THR A 170 7.10 1.39 13.18
C THR A 170 7.97 0.27 13.75
N LEU A 171 7.47 -0.44 14.75
CA LEU A 171 8.16 -1.61 15.29
C LEU A 171 8.26 -2.74 14.27
N TRP A 172 7.17 -3.01 13.53
CA TRP A 172 7.10 -4.11 12.56
C TRP A 172 7.81 -3.80 11.25
N ALA A 173 7.94 -2.54 10.89
CA ALA A 173 8.52 -2.09 9.62
C ALA A 173 10.06 -2.17 9.57
N GLN A 174 10.74 -2.40 10.68
CA GLN A 174 12.20 -2.38 10.69
C GLN A 174 12.81 -3.33 9.65
N PRO A 175 13.82 -2.91 8.85
CA PRO A 175 14.61 -1.67 8.97
C PRO A 175 14.09 -0.45 8.18
N LEU A 176 12.82 -0.42 7.75
CA LEU A 176 12.24 0.79 7.18
C LEU A 176 12.11 1.88 8.25
N VAL A 177 12.19 3.12 7.81
CA VAL A 177 11.98 4.30 8.65
C VAL A 177 10.79 5.06 8.11
N LEU A 178 9.86 5.46 8.98
CA LEU A 178 8.79 6.39 8.65
C LEU A 178 9.42 7.77 8.42
N ILE A 179 9.41 8.22 7.17
CA ILE A 179 10.03 9.50 6.79
C ILE A 179 9.01 10.64 6.66
N GLU A 180 7.73 10.28 6.46
CA GLU A 180 6.67 11.27 6.33
C GLU A 180 5.32 10.67 6.74
N THR A 181 4.50 11.49 7.42
CA THR A 181 3.09 11.22 7.74
C THR A 181 2.28 12.38 7.18
N VAL A 182 1.53 12.16 6.11
CA VAL A 182 0.75 13.21 5.43
C VAL A 182 -0.71 13.08 5.82
N PRO A 183 -1.32 14.09 6.46
CA PRO A 183 -2.77 14.11 6.66
C PRO A 183 -3.51 14.11 5.32
N MET A 184 -4.54 13.27 5.23
CA MET A 184 -5.35 13.06 4.03
C MET A 184 -6.84 13.31 4.34
N PRO A 185 -7.69 13.53 3.34
CA PRO A 185 -9.12 13.69 3.55
C PRO A 185 -9.77 12.54 4.33
N ALA A 186 -10.87 12.82 5.02
CA ALA A 186 -11.66 11.87 5.80
C ALA A 186 -10.85 11.19 6.93
N ASN A 187 -10.00 11.94 7.61
CA ASN A 187 -9.19 11.46 8.74
C ASN A 187 -8.29 10.26 8.42
N ASN A 188 -7.88 10.16 7.16
CA ASN A 188 -6.86 9.22 6.72
C ASN A 188 -5.47 9.88 6.71
N PHE A 189 -4.46 9.04 6.50
CA PHE A 189 -3.06 9.47 6.36
C PHE A 189 -2.39 8.68 5.26
N MET A 190 -1.40 9.30 4.62
CA MET A 190 -0.40 8.59 3.83
C MET A 190 0.88 8.48 4.67
N LEU A 191 1.26 7.26 5.01
CA LEU A 191 2.53 6.95 5.65
C LEU A 191 3.55 6.64 4.56
N VAL A 192 4.69 7.32 4.61
CA VAL A 192 5.80 7.09 3.68
C VAL A 192 6.96 6.50 4.44
N TRP A 193 7.26 5.25 4.15
CA TRP A 193 8.37 4.49 4.71
C TRP A 193 9.51 4.42 3.71
N GLN A 194 10.74 4.47 4.18
CA GLN A 194 11.92 4.29 3.33
C GLN A 194 12.93 3.35 3.97
N LYS A 195 13.51 2.48 3.16
CA LYS A 195 14.67 1.69 3.59
C LYS A 195 15.91 2.56 3.59
N LYS A 196 16.60 2.63 4.73
CA LYS A 196 17.83 3.43 4.85
C LYS A 196 18.82 3.09 3.74
N VAL A 197 19.46 4.10 3.19
CA VAL A 197 20.59 3.91 2.31
C VAL A 197 21.78 3.49 3.19
N ASN A 198 22.25 2.27 3.01
CA ASN A 198 23.52 1.86 3.62
C ASN A 198 24.63 2.66 2.95
N ASN A 199 25.03 3.77 3.55
CA ASN A 199 26.30 4.38 3.20
C ASN A 199 27.38 3.40 3.65
N LEU A 200 27.88 2.58 2.72
CA LEU A 200 29.14 1.89 2.90
C LEU A 200 30.16 3.01 3.13
N SER A 201 30.54 3.19 4.37
CA SER A 201 31.67 4.07 4.73
C SER A 201 32.84 3.62 3.89
N SER A 202 33.23 4.43 2.91
CA SER A 202 34.55 4.37 2.30
C SER A 202 35.53 4.59 3.44
N HIS A 203 36.12 3.50 3.93
CA HIS A 203 37.33 3.63 4.73
C HIS A 203 38.41 4.17 3.79
N PRO A 204 38.98 5.32 4.08
CA PRO A 204 40.19 5.71 3.37
C PRO A 204 41.33 4.76 3.80
N VAL A 205 41.96 4.16 2.83
CA VAL A 205 43.19 3.41 2.97
C VAL A 205 44.32 4.41 3.18
#